data_817cccef191a056157a166392a752e05
#
_entry.id   817cccef191a056157a166392a752e05
#
_cell.length_a   1.000
_cell.length_b   1.000
_cell.length_c   1.000
_cell.angle_alpha   90.00
_cell.angle_beta   90.00
_cell.angle_gamma   90.00
#
_symmetry.space_group_name_H-M   'P 1'
#
loop_
_entity.id
_entity.type
_entity.pdbx_description
1 polymer ?
#
loop_
_entity_poly.entity_id
_entity_poly.type
_entity_poly.pdbx_seq_one_letter_code
_entity_poly.pdbx_strand_id
1 'polypeptide(L)'
;MAEFGENLKRIREEKGMTQQTLADYLYVTRQAVSRWEGGSRYPDLMTAKKMAEFLETSVDELLAEDDMKAYVEKSAIFESGRAKNAQVVITALAFMCSIVMSVLYLANYFIVDAFIISSWSETAKCLLLTIVLGYATYMALMVKINQKVAAIIACLYFGTAIITGLACFVGETGFTKAALISATALNVGFLVICIRFFYSKLITSPVAIYVAAGVYAIIGFINYFTGFMAEIPMEIFRDVFILHTFALLENLLVLGLLVVMAHVLHKKRKRAAR
;
A
#
# COMPACT_ATOMS: atom_id res chain seq x y z
N MET A 1 13.66 17.45 13.52
CA MET A 1 14.83 16.85 12.82
C MET A 1 16.15 17.20 13.51
N ALA A 2 16.24 18.34 14.14
CA ALA A 2 17.45 18.74 14.88
C ALA A 2 17.66 17.93 16.18
N GLU A 3 16.58 17.61 16.88
CA GLU A 3 16.60 17.02 18.22
C GLU A 3 17.28 15.64 18.32
N PHE A 4 16.99 14.70 17.40
CA PHE A 4 17.67 13.39 17.40
C PHE A 4 19.17 13.54 17.21
N GLY A 5 19.59 14.33 16.23
CA GLY A 5 21.00 14.53 15.93
C GLY A 5 21.74 15.22 17.08
N GLU A 6 21.10 16.18 17.69
CA GLU A 6 21.62 16.90 18.87
C GLU A 6 21.72 15.98 20.10
N ASN A 7 20.68 15.19 20.36
CA ASN A 7 20.68 14.20 21.44
C ASN A 7 21.75 13.13 21.24
N LEU A 8 21.85 12.56 20.03
CA LEU A 8 22.88 11.59 19.69
C LEU A 8 24.28 12.17 19.92
N LYS A 9 24.53 13.36 19.42
CA LYS A 9 25.81 14.05 19.58
C LYS A 9 26.12 14.29 21.05
N ARG A 10 25.16 14.82 21.82
CA ARG A 10 25.30 15.09 23.26
C ARG A 10 25.65 13.81 24.02
N ILE A 11 24.87 12.74 23.88
CA ILE A 11 25.09 11.47 24.61
C ILE A 11 26.44 10.85 24.22
N ARG A 12 26.80 10.88 22.94
CA ARG A 12 28.12 10.40 22.49
C ARG A 12 29.27 11.19 23.11
N GLU A 13 29.16 12.52 23.15
CA GLU A 13 30.18 13.41 23.72
C GLU A 13 30.27 13.27 25.25
N GLU A 14 29.16 13.12 25.95
CA GLU A 14 29.10 12.83 27.38
C GLU A 14 29.84 11.54 27.71
N LYS A 15 29.83 10.54 26.84
CA LYS A 15 30.57 9.28 26.99
C LYS A 15 32.01 9.35 26.42
N GLY A 16 32.49 10.52 26.01
CA GLY A 16 33.85 10.71 25.50
C GLY A 16 34.13 9.98 24.18
N MET A 17 33.12 9.61 23.43
CA MET A 17 33.26 8.83 22.20
C MET A 17 33.42 9.73 20.98
N THR A 18 34.24 9.28 19.99
CA THR A 18 34.32 9.93 18.67
C THR A 18 33.25 9.41 17.73
N GLN A 19 32.93 10.18 16.69
CA GLN A 19 32.06 9.70 15.59
C GLN A 19 32.60 8.42 14.94
N GLN A 20 33.92 8.28 14.89
CA GLN A 20 34.57 7.08 14.34
C GLN A 20 34.35 5.86 15.23
N THR A 21 34.51 6.00 16.55
CA THR A 21 34.28 4.92 17.51
C THR A 21 32.86 4.39 17.43
N LEU A 22 31.86 5.29 17.34
CA LEU A 22 30.46 4.92 17.18
C LEU A 22 30.19 4.24 15.82
N ALA A 23 30.82 4.73 14.77
CA ALA A 23 30.70 4.18 13.41
C ALA A 23 31.26 2.75 13.34
N ASP A 24 32.42 2.52 13.92
CA ASP A 24 33.08 1.21 13.95
C ASP A 24 32.24 0.17 14.69
N TYR A 25 31.67 0.54 15.85
CA TYR A 25 30.80 -0.35 16.61
C TYR A 25 29.53 -0.72 15.84
N LEU A 26 28.94 0.25 15.14
CA LEU A 26 27.69 0.05 14.39
C LEU A 26 27.93 -0.58 12.98
N TYR A 27 29.19 -0.82 12.60
CA TYR A 27 29.57 -1.29 11.25
C TYR A 27 29.06 -0.37 10.13
N VAL A 28 29.17 0.94 10.33
CA VAL A 28 28.78 1.98 9.37
C VAL A 28 29.94 2.93 9.09
N THR A 29 29.77 3.80 8.10
CA THR A 29 30.80 4.83 7.83
C THR A 29 30.68 6.00 8.82
N ARG A 30 31.80 6.65 9.15
CA ARG A 30 31.81 7.90 9.93
C ARG A 30 30.88 8.95 9.33
N GLN A 31 30.80 9.01 7.99
CA GLN A 31 29.92 9.94 7.29
C GLN A 31 28.43 9.67 7.59
N ALA A 32 28.04 8.39 7.82
CA ALA A 32 26.68 8.06 8.21
C ALA A 32 26.38 8.64 9.59
N VAL A 33 27.25 8.46 10.58
CA VAL A 33 27.11 9.05 11.91
C VAL A 33 27.05 10.57 11.85
N SER A 34 27.95 11.20 11.09
CA SER A 34 27.95 12.66 10.89
C SER A 34 26.63 13.18 10.30
N ARG A 35 26.03 12.44 9.34
CA ARG A 35 24.72 12.79 8.76
C ARG A 35 23.58 12.61 9.74
N TRP A 36 23.66 11.64 10.63
CA TRP A 36 22.68 11.43 11.68
C TRP A 36 22.73 12.55 12.72
N GLU A 37 23.93 12.90 13.21
CA GLU A 37 24.12 14.02 14.13
C GLU A 37 23.75 15.39 13.52
N GLY A 38 23.98 15.54 12.22
CA GLY A 38 23.57 16.73 11.47
C GLY A 38 22.10 16.76 11.08
N GLY A 39 21.27 15.77 11.48
CA GLY A 39 19.84 15.70 11.20
C GLY A 39 19.45 15.51 9.73
N SER A 40 20.45 15.29 8.83
CA SER A 40 20.19 15.13 7.40
C SER A 40 19.68 13.73 7.04
N ARG A 41 19.88 12.74 7.91
CA ARG A 41 19.43 11.36 7.74
C ARG A 41 19.20 10.71 9.10
N TYR A 42 18.27 9.72 9.17
CA TYR A 42 18.08 8.86 10.33
C TYR A 42 18.69 7.49 10.12
N PRO A 43 19.19 6.82 11.20
CA PRO A 43 19.51 5.40 11.16
C PRO A 43 18.24 4.57 10.97
N ASP A 44 18.36 3.32 10.53
CA ASP A 44 17.25 2.38 10.62
C ASP A 44 17.01 1.94 12.08
N LEU A 45 15.85 1.33 12.35
CA LEU A 45 15.43 0.98 13.70
C LEU A 45 16.40 0.01 14.39
N MET A 46 17.00 -0.93 13.63
CA MET A 46 17.97 -1.89 14.19
C MET A 46 19.27 -1.20 14.56
N THR A 47 19.71 -0.26 13.73
CA THR A 47 20.88 0.57 14.01
C THR A 47 20.63 1.51 15.19
N ALA A 48 19.44 2.14 15.27
CA ALA A 48 19.07 2.98 16.40
C ALA A 48 19.01 2.18 17.72
N LYS A 49 18.50 0.95 17.69
CA LYS A 49 18.49 0.07 18.86
C LYS A 49 19.91 -0.31 19.32
N LYS A 50 20.77 -0.74 18.39
CA LYS A 50 22.18 -1.03 18.69
C LYS A 50 22.92 0.19 19.24
N MET A 51 22.60 1.36 18.69
CA MET A 51 23.15 2.63 19.15
C MET A 51 22.72 2.94 20.58
N ALA A 52 21.44 2.77 20.91
CA ALA A 52 20.93 2.93 22.26
C ALA A 52 21.58 1.94 23.25
N GLU A 53 21.70 0.67 22.86
CA GLU A 53 22.39 -0.36 23.66
C GLU A 53 23.87 0.02 23.90
N PHE A 54 24.59 0.47 22.89
CA PHE A 54 26.00 0.86 23.00
C PHE A 54 26.22 2.12 23.81
N LEU A 55 25.32 3.07 23.67
CA LEU A 55 25.35 4.32 24.43
C LEU A 55 24.71 4.16 25.81
N GLU A 56 24.26 2.96 26.20
CA GLU A 56 23.58 2.66 27.48
C GLU A 56 22.44 3.65 27.78
N THR A 57 21.66 3.95 26.78
CA THR A 57 20.53 4.87 26.84
C THR A 57 19.28 4.19 26.26
N SER A 58 18.12 4.81 26.41
CA SER A 58 16.91 4.32 25.76
C SER A 58 16.78 4.86 24.32
N VAL A 59 16.09 4.12 23.46
CA VAL A 59 15.75 4.62 22.12
C VAL A 59 14.84 5.85 22.24
N ASP A 60 14.01 5.91 23.29
CA ASP A 60 13.11 7.02 23.54
C ASP A 60 13.86 8.30 23.97
N GLU A 61 15.00 8.15 24.65
CA GLU A 61 15.86 9.27 25.04
C GLU A 61 16.69 9.81 23.86
N LEU A 62 17.05 8.95 22.92
CA LEU A 62 17.67 9.35 21.66
C LEU A 62 16.69 10.05 20.72
N LEU A 63 15.42 9.64 20.73
CA LEU A 63 14.36 10.10 19.82
C LEU A 63 13.35 10.94 20.61
N ALA A 64 13.32 12.25 20.37
CA ALA A 64 12.20 13.07 20.83
C ALA A 64 10.87 12.58 20.22
N GLU A 65 9.75 12.81 20.90
CA GLU A 65 8.44 12.29 20.49
C GLU A 65 8.04 12.70 19.05
N ASP A 66 8.38 13.91 18.63
CA ASP A 66 8.12 14.40 17.28
C ASP A 66 9.06 13.79 16.22
N ASP A 67 10.30 13.49 16.59
CA ASP A 67 11.25 12.79 15.74
C ASP A 67 10.87 11.32 15.57
N MET A 68 10.32 10.68 16.60
CA MET A 68 9.77 9.32 16.52
C MET A 68 8.59 9.26 15.53
N LYS A 69 7.67 10.23 15.57
CA LYS A 69 6.57 10.33 14.61
C LYS A 69 7.09 10.53 13.18
N ALA A 70 8.07 11.40 12.98
CA ALA A 70 8.71 11.64 11.69
C ALA A 70 9.48 10.41 11.19
N TYR A 71 10.13 9.66 12.09
CA TYR A 71 10.81 8.40 11.78
C TYR A 71 9.84 7.34 11.24
N VAL A 72 8.73 7.11 11.95
CA VAL A 72 7.69 6.14 11.50
C VAL A 72 7.12 6.53 10.13
N GLU A 73 6.94 7.83 9.88
CA GLU A 73 6.43 8.33 8.61
C GLU A 73 7.38 8.06 7.43
N LYS A 74 8.69 8.21 7.65
CA LYS A 74 9.72 8.04 6.60
C LYS A 74 10.21 6.62 6.44
N SER A 75 10.12 5.80 7.49
CA SER A 75 10.62 4.43 7.46
C SER A 75 9.73 3.51 6.63
N ALA A 76 10.32 2.48 6.04
CA ALA A 76 9.57 1.47 5.31
C ALA A 76 8.57 0.76 6.22
N ILE A 77 7.36 0.47 5.71
CA ILE A 77 6.35 -0.30 6.45
C ILE A 77 6.91 -1.68 6.81
N PHE A 78 7.58 -2.33 5.85
CA PHE A 78 8.21 -3.62 6.05
C PHE A 78 9.74 -3.48 6.14
N GLU A 79 10.29 -3.76 7.29
CA GLU A 79 11.74 -3.71 7.55
C GLU A 79 12.40 -5.10 7.51
N SER A 80 11.66 -6.16 7.82
CA SER A 80 12.19 -7.53 7.82
C SER A 80 12.21 -8.13 6.40
N GLY A 81 13.26 -8.90 6.09
CA GLY A 81 13.43 -9.52 4.78
C GLY A 81 12.25 -10.39 4.35
N ARG A 82 11.69 -11.23 5.25
CA ARG A 82 10.54 -12.08 4.93
C ARG A 82 9.28 -11.29 4.60
N ALA A 83 8.95 -10.29 5.40
CA ALA A 83 7.77 -9.47 5.18
C ALA A 83 7.91 -8.58 3.93
N LYS A 84 9.13 -8.07 3.65
CA LYS A 84 9.42 -7.36 2.41
C LYS A 84 9.26 -8.28 1.20
N ASN A 85 9.77 -9.49 1.24
CA ASN A 85 9.63 -10.46 0.15
C ASN A 85 8.15 -10.81 -0.09
N ALA A 86 7.36 -11.03 0.97
CA ALA A 86 5.93 -11.26 0.84
C ALA A 86 5.22 -10.07 0.17
N GLN A 87 5.55 -8.84 0.55
CA GLN A 87 5.01 -7.64 -0.09
C GLN A 87 5.34 -7.59 -1.58
N VAL A 88 6.60 -7.85 -1.96
CA VAL A 88 7.03 -7.91 -3.36
C VAL A 88 6.25 -8.97 -4.13
N VAL A 89 6.11 -10.18 -3.57
CA VAL A 89 5.37 -11.27 -4.21
C VAL A 89 3.90 -10.89 -4.40
N ILE A 90 3.23 -10.35 -3.39
CA ILE A 90 1.81 -9.96 -3.49
C ILE A 90 1.60 -8.86 -4.54
N THR A 91 2.46 -7.82 -4.56
CA THR A 91 2.36 -6.76 -5.56
C THR A 91 2.65 -7.26 -6.96
N ALA A 92 3.64 -8.16 -7.14
CA ALA A 92 3.97 -8.75 -8.41
C ALA A 92 2.84 -9.65 -8.94
N LEU A 93 2.22 -10.47 -8.07
CA LEU A 93 1.07 -11.29 -8.44
C LEU A 93 -0.12 -10.44 -8.86
N ALA A 94 -0.44 -9.36 -8.12
CA ALA A 94 -1.50 -8.43 -8.49
C ALA A 94 -1.20 -7.75 -9.84
N PHE A 95 0.05 -7.35 -10.08
CA PHE A 95 0.48 -6.79 -11.36
C PHE A 95 0.35 -7.78 -12.52
N MET A 96 0.74 -9.04 -12.33
CA MET A 96 0.58 -10.08 -13.34
C MET A 96 -0.90 -10.34 -13.66
N CYS A 97 -1.77 -10.40 -12.64
CA CYS A 97 -3.21 -10.50 -12.84
C CYS A 97 -3.75 -9.34 -13.67
N SER A 98 -3.32 -8.12 -13.37
CA SER A 98 -3.73 -6.91 -14.10
C SER A 98 -3.27 -6.91 -15.57
N ILE A 99 -2.06 -7.41 -15.87
CA ILE A 99 -1.60 -7.60 -17.26
C ILE A 99 -2.50 -8.58 -17.98
N VAL A 100 -2.78 -9.74 -17.38
CA VAL A 100 -3.66 -10.76 -17.99
C VAL A 100 -5.04 -10.16 -18.28
N MET A 101 -5.62 -9.42 -17.33
CA MET A 101 -6.89 -8.73 -17.51
C MET A 101 -6.85 -7.73 -18.68
N SER A 102 -5.81 -6.92 -18.76
CA SER A 102 -5.64 -5.93 -19.84
C SER A 102 -5.54 -6.60 -21.21
N VAL A 103 -4.79 -7.71 -21.31
CA VAL A 103 -4.67 -8.49 -22.53
C VAL A 103 -6.01 -9.11 -22.93
N LEU A 104 -6.75 -9.71 -21.97
CA LEU A 104 -8.05 -10.30 -22.24
C LEU A 104 -9.08 -9.27 -22.72
N TYR A 105 -9.15 -8.10 -22.08
CA TYR A 105 -10.04 -7.01 -22.51
C TYR A 105 -9.66 -6.47 -23.89
N LEU A 106 -8.38 -6.30 -24.18
CA LEU A 106 -7.91 -5.88 -25.52
C LEU A 106 -8.21 -6.95 -26.57
N ALA A 107 -7.99 -8.24 -26.26
CA ALA A 107 -8.29 -9.33 -27.15
C ALA A 107 -9.80 -9.38 -27.48
N ASN A 108 -10.65 -9.26 -26.46
CA ASN A 108 -12.10 -9.18 -26.66
C ASN A 108 -12.50 -8.00 -27.53
N TYR A 109 -11.85 -6.85 -27.34
CA TYR A 109 -12.12 -5.66 -28.14
C TYR A 109 -11.82 -5.85 -29.65
N PHE A 110 -10.75 -6.59 -29.98
CA PHE A 110 -10.32 -6.78 -31.37
C PHE A 110 -10.89 -8.03 -32.04
N ILE A 111 -11.28 -9.07 -31.30
CA ILE A 111 -11.63 -10.39 -31.84
C ILE A 111 -13.16 -10.63 -31.85
N VAL A 112 -13.82 -10.17 -30.80
CA VAL A 112 -15.28 -10.32 -30.67
C VAL A 112 -15.89 -8.95 -30.94
N ASP A 113 -16.80 -8.85 -31.95
CA ASP A 113 -17.52 -7.61 -32.22
C ASP A 113 -17.96 -6.96 -30.90
N ALA A 114 -17.33 -5.87 -30.59
CA ALA A 114 -17.05 -5.34 -29.25
C ALA A 114 -18.27 -4.93 -28.40
N PHE A 115 -19.48 -5.22 -28.81
CA PHE A 115 -20.68 -4.68 -28.17
C PHE A 115 -21.19 -5.42 -26.96
N ILE A 116 -20.68 -6.64 -26.67
CA ILE A 116 -21.30 -7.51 -25.65
C ILE A 116 -20.54 -7.53 -24.32
N ILE A 117 -19.21 -7.36 -24.29
CA ILE A 117 -18.42 -7.67 -23.08
C ILE A 117 -17.51 -6.54 -22.57
N SER A 118 -17.08 -5.61 -23.39
CA SER A 118 -16.17 -4.56 -22.93
C SER A 118 -16.59 -3.16 -23.33
N SER A 119 -17.02 -2.37 -22.36
CA SER A 119 -17.03 -0.92 -22.54
C SER A 119 -15.56 -0.42 -22.57
N TRP A 120 -15.30 0.63 -23.35
CA TRP A 120 -14.00 1.32 -23.35
C TRP A 120 -13.53 1.67 -21.95
N SER A 121 -14.47 1.93 -21.03
CA SER A 121 -14.21 2.24 -19.63
C SER A 121 -13.54 1.09 -18.89
N GLU A 122 -13.96 -0.17 -19.10
CA GLU A 122 -13.35 -1.33 -18.44
C GLU A 122 -11.93 -1.61 -18.98
N THR A 123 -11.74 -1.50 -20.28
CA THR A 123 -10.40 -1.62 -20.89
C THR A 123 -9.46 -0.52 -20.38
N ALA A 124 -9.92 0.72 -20.35
CA ALA A 124 -9.14 1.84 -19.82
C ALA A 124 -8.80 1.66 -18.31
N LYS A 125 -9.77 1.19 -17.52
CA LYS A 125 -9.56 0.85 -16.12
C LYS A 125 -8.46 -0.20 -15.94
N CYS A 126 -8.52 -1.31 -16.67
CA CYS A 126 -7.52 -2.38 -16.58
C CYS A 126 -6.11 -1.87 -16.94
N LEU A 127 -5.98 -1.07 -17.99
CA LEU A 127 -4.71 -0.45 -18.37
C LEU A 127 -4.18 0.50 -17.28
N LEU A 128 -5.03 1.34 -16.72
CA LEU A 128 -4.66 2.23 -15.62
C LEU A 128 -4.24 1.44 -14.36
N LEU A 129 -4.98 0.38 -14.01
CA LEU A 129 -4.63 -0.48 -12.88
C LEU A 129 -3.30 -1.20 -13.11
N THR A 130 -3.02 -1.64 -14.33
CA THR A 130 -1.72 -2.24 -14.69
C THR A 130 -0.57 -1.25 -14.44
N ILE A 131 -0.73 0.01 -14.81
CA ILE A 131 0.26 1.05 -14.53
C ILE A 131 0.44 1.26 -13.03
N VAL A 132 -0.67 1.36 -12.27
CA VAL A 132 -0.64 1.55 -10.81
C VAL A 132 0.04 0.39 -10.09
N LEU A 133 -0.30 -0.85 -10.45
CA LEU A 133 0.28 -2.04 -9.83
C LEU A 133 1.72 -2.28 -10.27
N GLY A 134 2.07 -1.91 -11.51
CA GLY A 134 3.46 -1.87 -11.97
C GLY A 134 4.30 -0.88 -11.16
N TYR A 135 3.78 0.31 -10.91
CA TYR A 135 4.42 1.30 -10.03
C TYR A 135 4.55 0.78 -8.59
N ALA A 136 3.49 0.16 -8.05
CA ALA A 136 3.53 -0.45 -6.72
C ALA A 136 4.61 -1.54 -6.62
N THR A 137 4.73 -2.39 -7.64
CA THR A 137 5.76 -3.45 -7.72
C THR A 137 7.16 -2.85 -7.82
N TYR A 138 7.35 -1.84 -8.66
CA TYR A 138 8.61 -1.10 -8.75
C TYR A 138 9.02 -0.51 -7.39
N MET A 139 8.09 0.15 -6.69
CA MET A 139 8.33 0.71 -5.36
C MET A 139 8.61 -0.37 -4.32
N ALA A 140 7.99 -1.55 -4.42
CA ALA A 140 8.28 -2.68 -3.53
C ALA A 140 9.68 -3.26 -3.75
N LEU A 141 10.15 -3.33 -4.98
CA LEU A 141 11.47 -3.87 -5.35
C LEU A 141 12.61 -2.88 -5.07
N MET A 142 12.52 -1.68 -5.60
CA MET A 142 13.62 -0.72 -5.65
C MET A 142 13.60 0.27 -4.48
N VAL A 143 12.43 0.72 -4.09
CA VAL A 143 12.24 1.72 -3.04
C VAL A 143 11.45 1.10 -1.89
N LYS A 144 11.72 1.53 -0.67
CA LYS A 144 10.95 1.08 0.49
C LYS A 144 9.56 1.74 0.47
N ILE A 145 8.49 0.95 0.47
CA ILE A 145 7.13 1.48 0.61
C ILE A 145 6.96 2.02 2.03
N ASN A 146 6.85 3.34 2.14
CA ASN A 146 6.49 4.03 3.37
C ASN A 146 4.97 4.33 3.39
N GLN A 147 4.47 4.93 4.47
CA GLN A 147 3.04 5.24 4.61
C GLN A 147 2.50 6.20 3.52
N LYS A 148 3.31 7.15 3.02
CA LYS A 148 2.90 8.06 1.94
C LYS A 148 2.72 7.33 0.61
N VAL A 149 3.65 6.44 0.30
CA VAL A 149 3.57 5.60 -0.91
C VAL A 149 2.37 4.66 -0.83
N ALA A 150 2.10 4.06 0.34
CA ALA A 150 0.91 3.23 0.54
C ALA A 150 -0.40 4.02 0.32
N ALA A 151 -0.46 5.26 0.81
CA ALA A 151 -1.60 6.16 0.55
C ALA A 151 -1.75 6.48 -0.95
N ILE A 152 -0.65 6.76 -1.66
CA ILE A 152 -0.65 7.03 -3.09
C ILE A 152 -1.16 5.81 -3.89
N ILE A 153 -0.67 4.60 -3.55
CA ILE A 153 -1.14 3.36 -4.20
C ILE A 153 -2.65 3.17 -3.98
N ALA A 154 -3.14 3.36 -2.76
CA ALA A 154 -4.56 3.28 -2.46
C ALA A 154 -5.38 4.34 -3.22
N CYS A 155 -4.89 5.59 -3.28
CA CYS A 155 -5.53 6.68 -4.03
C CYS A 155 -5.63 6.36 -5.53
N LEU A 156 -4.55 5.87 -6.11
CA LEU A 156 -4.53 5.52 -7.53
C LEU A 156 -5.45 4.32 -7.82
N TYR A 157 -5.39 3.28 -6.98
CA TYR A 157 -6.21 2.08 -7.15
C TYR A 157 -7.71 2.39 -7.06
N PHE A 158 -8.17 2.96 -5.95
CA PHE A 158 -9.59 3.29 -5.78
C PHE A 158 -10.02 4.49 -6.63
N GLY A 159 -9.10 5.44 -6.90
CA GLY A 159 -9.36 6.58 -7.78
C GLY A 159 -9.71 6.15 -9.21
N THR A 160 -8.97 5.19 -9.78
CA THR A 160 -9.30 4.64 -11.10
C THR A 160 -10.66 3.96 -11.08
N ALA A 161 -10.99 3.17 -10.05
CA ALA A 161 -12.28 2.52 -9.91
C ALA A 161 -13.44 3.53 -9.76
N ILE A 162 -13.24 4.66 -9.09
CA ILE A 162 -14.24 5.74 -8.97
C ILE A 162 -14.46 6.42 -10.32
N ILE A 163 -13.38 6.80 -11.02
CA ILE A 163 -13.47 7.49 -12.32
C ILE A 163 -14.20 6.61 -13.33
N THR A 164 -13.88 5.32 -13.41
CA THR A 164 -14.53 4.40 -14.35
C THR A 164 -15.99 4.14 -13.96
N GLY A 165 -16.30 4.02 -12.67
CA GLY A 165 -17.69 3.91 -12.20
C GLY A 165 -18.53 5.13 -12.57
N LEU A 166 -17.98 6.34 -12.48
CA LEU A 166 -18.65 7.57 -12.91
C LEU A 166 -18.80 7.64 -14.44
N ALA A 167 -17.81 7.20 -15.20
CA ALA A 167 -17.88 7.18 -16.67
C ALA A 167 -18.95 6.21 -17.17
N CYS A 168 -19.10 5.03 -16.57
CA CYS A 168 -20.14 4.06 -16.89
C CYS A 168 -21.56 4.56 -16.56
N PHE A 169 -21.68 5.46 -15.56
CA PHE A 169 -22.98 5.95 -15.11
C PHE A 169 -23.79 6.69 -16.19
N VAL A 170 -23.13 7.31 -17.15
CA VAL A 170 -23.78 8.14 -18.19
C VAL A 170 -24.63 7.30 -19.16
N GLY A 171 -24.25 6.04 -19.42
CA GLY A 171 -24.90 5.18 -20.40
C GLY A 171 -25.99 4.25 -19.86
N GLU A 172 -26.09 4.09 -18.53
CA GLU A 172 -26.90 3.06 -17.89
C GLU A 172 -28.29 3.54 -17.42
N THR A 173 -29.22 2.62 -17.20
CA THR A 173 -30.60 2.93 -16.77
C THR A 173 -31.03 2.03 -15.60
N GLY A 174 -31.93 2.51 -14.77
CA GLY A 174 -32.64 1.70 -13.78
C GLY A 174 -31.76 1.05 -12.71
N PHE A 175 -31.86 -0.25 -12.54
CA PHE A 175 -31.18 -1.04 -11.50
C PHE A 175 -29.66 -1.00 -11.61
N THR A 176 -29.12 -0.98 -12.82
CA THR A 176 -27.69 -0.87 -13.09
C THR A 176 -27.10 0.44 -12.58
N LYS A 177 -27.84 1.55 -12.68
CA LYS A 177 -27.42 2.84 -12.08
C LYS A 177 -27.31 2.76 -10.56
N ALA A 178 -28.26 2.12 -9.89
CA ALA A 178 -28.23 1.97 -8.43
C ALA A 178 -27.02 1.13 -7.97
N ALA A 179 -26.71 0.05 -8.70
CA ALA A 179 -25.53 -0.77 -8.44
C ALA A 179 -24.22 0.00 -8.64
N LEU A 180 -24.12 0.80 -9.71
CA LEU A 180 -22.94 1.64 -9.97
C LEU A 180 -22.75 2.74 -8.92
N ILE A 181 -23.84 3.38 -8.47
CA ILE A 181 -23.79 4.37 -7.37
C ILE A 181 -23.28 3.72 -6.10
N SER A 182 -23.82 2.55 -5.72
CA SER A 182 -23.42 1.84 -4.49
C SER A 182 -21.96 1.39 -4.55
N ALA A 183 -21.49 0.86 -5.68
CA ALA A 183 -20.10 0.47 -5.89
C ALA A 183 -19.15 1.68 -5.83
N THR A 184 -19.52 2.79 -6.47
CA THR A 184 -18.72 4.02 -6.45
C THR A 184 -18.66 4.61 -5.04
N ALA A 185 -19.77 4.64 -4.30
CA ALA A 185 -19.82 5.09 -2.91
C ALA A 185 -18.93 4.23 -2.00
N LEU A 186 -18.90 2.93 -2.19
CA LEU A 186 -18.00 2.01 -1.49
C LEU A 186 -16.52 2.32 -1.76
N ASN A 187 -16.16 2.53 -3.03
CA ASN A 187 -14.79 2.90 -3.41
C ASN A 187 -14.38 4.23 -2.76
N VAL A 188 -15.25 5.23 -2.76
CA VAL A 188 -15.01 6.53 -2.09
C VAL A 188 -14.87 6.33 -0.58
N GLY A 189 -15.75 5.58 0.05
CA GLY A 189 -15.69 5.29 1.49
C GLY A 189 -14.39 4.60 1.90
N PHE A 190 -13.99 3.57 1.15
CA PHE A 190 -12.74 2.84 1.42
C PHE A 190 -11.51 3.74 1.19
N LEU A 191 -11.51 4.55 0.14
CA LEU A 191 -10.46 5.51 -0.15
C LEU A 191 -10.28 6.52 1.01
N VAL A 192 -11.38 7.08 1.51
CA VAL A 192 -11.35 8.01 2.65
C VAL A 192 -10.76 7.35 3.89
N ILE A 193 -11.15 6.10 4.19
CA ILE A 193 -10.62 5.32 5.31
C ILE A 193 -9.11 5.10 5.14
N CYS A 194 -8.66 4.72 3.94
CA CYS A 194 -7.24 4.52 3.64
C CYS A 194 -6.43 5.83 3.78
N ILE A 195 -6.91 6.93 3.19
CA ILE A 195 -6.24 8.22 3.31
C ILE A 195 -6.14 8.63 4.78
N ARG A 196 -7.26 8.57 5.52
CA ARG A 196 -7.28 8.91 6.94
C ARG A 196 -6.29 8.07 7.75
N PHE A 197 -6.15 6.79 7.45
CA PHE A 197 -5.25 5.90 8.18
C PHE A 197 -3.78 6.12 7.78
N PHE A 198 -3.47 6.09 6.47
CA PHE A 198 -2.09 6.15 6.00
C PHE A 198 -1.50 7.58 6.08
N TYR A 199 -2.34 8.62 5.95
CA TYR A 199 -1.87 10.01 5.99
C TYR A 199 -1.89 10.61 7.41
N SER A 200 -2.65 10.05 8.34
CA SER A 200 -2.71 10.50 9.73
C SER A 200 -1.40 10.20 10.46
N LYS A 201 -0.92 11.19 11.19
CA LYS A 201 0.22 11.04 12.12
C LYS A 201 -0.21 10.43 13.47
N LEU A 202 -1.51 10.33 13.74
CA LEU A 202 -2.07 9.79 14.97
C LEU A 202 -2.07 8.25 14.96
N ILE A 203 -2.02 7.66 16.16
CA ILE A 203 -2.21 6.21 16.34
C ILE A 203 -3.68 5.89 16.14
N THR A 204 -4.08 5.70 14.90
CA THR A 204 -5.46 5.30 14.56
C THR A 204 -5.57 3.78 14.55
N SER A 205 -6.70 3.26 15.04
CA SER A 205 -6.99 1.83 14.99
C SER A 205 -7.16 1.36 13.53
N PRO A 206 -6.57 0.23 13.11
CA PRO A 206 -6.75 -0.32 11.78
C PRO A 206 -8.10 -1.03 11.58
N VAL A 207 -8.92 -1.12 12.63
CA VAL A 207 -10.21 -1.86 12.60
C VAL A 207 -11.11 -1.37 11.47
N ALA A 208 -11.15 -0.06 11.22
CA ALA A 208 -11.95 0.49 10.12
C ALA A 208 -11.50 -0.05 8.74
N ILE A 209 -10.18 -0.21 8.52
CA ILE A 209 -9.64 -0.82 7.29
C ILE A 209 -10.01 -2.30 7.22
N TYR A 210 -9.94 -3.06 8.32
CA TYR A 210 -10.30 -4.48 8.33
C TYR A 210 -11.77 -4.69 8.02
N VAL A 211 -12.66 -3.92 8.67
CA VAL A 211 -14.11 -3.99 8.41
C VAL A 211 -14.42 -3.60 6.97
N ALA A 212 -13.86 -2.49 6.49
CA ALA A 212 -14.09 -2.03 5.13
C ALA A 212 -13.56 -3.03 4.08
N ALA A 213 -12.37 -3.61 4.30
CA ALA A 213 -11.82 -4.64 3.41
C ALA A 213 -12.67 -5.92 3.42
N GLY A 214 -13.18 -6.33 4.58
CA GLY A 214 -14.10 -7.47 4.69
C GLY A 214 -15.42 -7.23 3.93
N VAL A 215 -16.02 -6.06 4.10
CA VAL A 215 -17.24 -5.69 3.35
C VAL A 215 -16.98 -5.65 1.85
N TYR A 216 -15.86 -5.06 1.43
CA TYR A 216 -15.49 -4.98 0.02
C TYR A 216 -15.24 -6.37 -0.59
N ALA A 217 -14.58 -7.27 0.14
CA ALA A 217 -14.34 -8.64 -0.29
C ALA A 217 -15.65 -9.43 -0.42
N ILE A 218 -16.58 -9.28 0.54
CA ILE A 218 -17.90 -9.92 0.48
C ILE A 218 -18.70 -9.45 -0.73
N ILE A 219 -18.75 -8.13 -0.97
CA ILE A 219 -19.45 -7.56 -2.12
C ILE A 219 -18.79 -8.01 -3.43
N GLY A 220 -17.45 -8.06 -3.50
CA GLY A 220 -16.73 -8.58 -4.64
C GLY A 220 -17.09 -10.06 -4.92
N PHE A 221 -17.22 -10.87 -3.88
CA PHE A 221 -17.63 -12.26 -3.99
C PHE A 221 -19.09 -12.41 -4.44
N ILE A 222 -20.00 -11.59 -3.89
CA ILE A 222 -21.42 -11.57 -4.32
C ILE A 222 -21.49 -11.18 -5.80
N ASN A 223 -20.80 -10.14 -6.24
CA ASN A 223 -20.77 -9.71 -7.63
C ASN A 223 -20.19 -10.78 -8.57
N TYR A 224 -19.14 -11.49 -8.12
CA TYR A 224 -18.60 -12.64 -8.84
C TYR A 224 -19.66 -13.72 -9.03
N PHE A 225 -20.37 -14.10 -7.95
CA PHE A 225 -21.34 -15.18 -7.98
C PHE A 225 -22.59 -14.79 -8.77
N THR A 226 -23.08 -13.55 -8.63
CA THR A 226 -24.23 -13.06 -9.42
C THR A 226 -23.90 -12.93 -10.90
N GLY A 227 -22.71 -12.50 -11.25
CA GLY A 227 -22.22 -12.49 -12.64
C GLY A 227 -22.10 -13.91 -13.22
N PHE A 228 -21.72 -14.89 -12.39
CA PHE A 228 -21.65 -16.29 -12.79
C PHE A 228 -23.03 -16.93 -13.00
N MET A 229 -24.04 -16.52 -12.18
CA MET A 229 -25.42 -17.04 -12.28
C MET A 229 -26.27 -16.32 -13.33
N ALA A 230 -25.76 -15.23 -13.94
CA ALA A 230 -26.44 -14.66 -15.08
C ALA A 230 -26.49 -15.67 -16.23
N GLU A 231 -27.62 -15.71 -16.97
CA GLU A 231 -27.78 -16.58 -18.15
C GLU A 231 -26.81 -16.14 -19.26
N ILE A 232 -25.55 -16.59 -19.14
CA ILE A 232 -24.50 -16.33 -20.12
C ILE A 232 -24.52 -17.46 -21.13
N PRO A 233 -24.56 -17.19 -22.45
CA PRO A 233 -24.42 -18.19 -23.47
C PRO A 233 -23.16 -19.03 -23.28
N MET A 234 -23.24 -20.36 -23.41
CA MET A 234 -22.13 -21.28 -23.18
C MET A 234 -20.88 -20.96 -24.00
N GLU A 235 -21.03 -20.35 -25.15
CA GLU A 235 -19.92 -19.92 -26.02
C GLU A 235 -19.04 -18.86 -25.40
N ILE A 236 -19.64 -17.95 -24.59
CA ILE A 236 -18.95 -16.83 -23.95
C ILE A 236 -18.64 -17.14 -22.48
N PHE A 237 -19.29 -18.14 -21.91
CA PHE A 237 -19.21 -18.49 -20.48
C PHE A 237 -17.77 -18.64 -19.97
N ARG A 238 -16.94 -19.37 -20.72
CA ARG A 238 -15.53 -19.60 -20.33
C ARG A 238 -14.75 -18.31 -20.21
N ASP A 239 -14.89 -17.39 -21.14
CA ASP A 239 -14.10 -16.18 -21.22
C ASP A 239 -14.53 -15.17 -20.16
N VAL A 240 -15.84 -15.06 -19.92
CA VAL A 240 -16.42 -14.26 -18.83
C VAL A 240 -16.01 -14.82 -17.46
N PHE A 241 -16.03 -16.15 -17.29
CA PHE A 241 -15.61 -16.80 -16.05
C PHE A 241 -14.14 -16.52 -15.73
N ILE A 242 -13.24 -16.66 -16.70
CA ILE A 242 -11.82 -16.38 -16.55
C ILE A 242 -11.63 -14.91 -16.14
N LEU A 243 -12.27 -13.99 -16.84
CA LEU A 243 -12.18 -12.55 -16.60
C LEU A 243 -12.59 -12.19 -15.17
N HIS A 244 -13.76 -12.64 -14.72
CA HIS A 244 -14.26 -12.37 -13.37
C HIS A 244 -13.38 -12.97 -12.28
N THR A 245 -12.82 -14.17 -12.53
CA THR A 245 -11.92 -14.85 -11.59
C THR A 245 -10.63 -14.05 -11.39
N PHE A 246 -10.01 -13.58 -12.44
CA PHE A 246 -8.82 -12.75 -12.34
C PHE A 246 -9.10 -11.39 -11.69
N ALA A 247 -10.25 -10.76 -11.99
CA ALA A 247 -10.67 -9.50 -11.34
C ALA A 247 -10.87 -9.67 -9.83
N LEU A 248 -11.52 -10.77 -9.42
CA LEU A 248 -11.69 -11.08 -7.99
C LEU A 248 -10.35 -11.32 -7.31
N LEU A 249 -9.46 -12.10 -7.93
CA LEU A 249 -8.12 -12.39 -7.40
C LEU A 249 -7.30 -11.10 -7.22
N GLU A 250 -7.28 -10.23 -8.22
CA GLU A 250 -6.60 -8.94 -8.16
C GLU A 250 -7.12 -8.08 -6.99
N ASN A 251 -8.44 -7.95 -6.86
CA ASN A 251 -9.04 -7.20 -5.77
C ASN A 251 -8.65 -7.77 -4.40
N LEU A 252 -8.70 -9.09 -4.21
CA LEU A 252 -8.32 -9.75 -2.95
C LEU A 252 -6.84 -9.55 -2.63
N LEU A 253 -5.95 -9.60 -3.61
CA LEU A 253 -4.52 -9.36 -3.43
C LEU A 253 -4.25 -7.91 -2.98
N VAL A 254 -4.88 -6.92 -3.61
CA VAL A 254 -4.71 -5.51 -3.24
C VAL A 254 -5.30 -5.22 -1.86
N LEU A 255 -6.50 -5.73 -1.55
CA LEU A 255 -7.09 -5.59 -0.22
C LEU A 255 -6.24 -6.24 0.86
N GLY A 256 -5.76 -7.46 0.62
CA GLY A 256 -4.87 -8.18 1.52
C GLY A 256 -3.58 -7.40 1.78
N LEU A 257 -2.98 -6.82 0.73
CA LEU A 257 -1.81 -5.96 0.86
C LEU A 257 -2.09 -4.75 1.76
N LEU A 258 -3.18 -4.02 1.53
CA LEU A 258 -3.54 -2.83 2.33
C LEU A 258 -3.81 -3.18 3.79
N VAL A 259 -4.49 -4.31 4.05
CA VAL A 259 -4.76 -4.81 5.42
C VAL A 259 -3.46 -5.14 6.15
N VAL A 260 -2.55 -5.87 5.49
CA VAL A 260 -1.25 -6.24 6.09
C VAL A 260 -0.40 -5.00 6.33
N MET A 261 -0.36 -4.05 5.38
CA MET A 261 0.34 -2.78 5.55
C MET A 261 -0.22 -1.96 6.71
N ALA A 262 -1.55 -1.89 6.84
CA ALA A 262 -2.21 -1.20 7.95
C ALA A 262 -1.89 -1.84 9.31
N HIS A 263 -1.91 -3.17 9.38
CA HIS A 263 -1.57 -3.91 10.61
C HIS A 263 -0.14 -3.64 11.06
N VAL A 264 0.81 -3.78 10.15
CA VAL A 264 2.24 -3.59 10.44
C VAL A 264 2.52 -2.14 10.84
N LEU A 265 1.94 -1.17 10.11
CA LEU A 265 2.10 0.25 10.42
C LEU A 265 1.50 0.61 11.79
N HIS A 266 0.32 0.08 12.14
CA HIS A 266 -0.28 0.27 13.46
C HIS A 266 0.61 -0.28 14.58
N LYS A 267 1.12 -1.51 14.41
CA LYS A 267 2.04 -2.12 15.39
C LYS A 267 3.32 -1.29 15.56
N LYS A 268 3.83 -0.71 14.47
CA LYS A 268 5.00 0.16 14.47
C LYS A 268 4.73 1.48 15.19
N ARG A 269 3.60 2.14 14.88
CA ARG A 269 3.17 3.37 15.58
C ARG A 269 2.97 3.15 17.08
N LYS A 270 2.37 1.99 17.46
CA LYS A 270 2.17 1.63 18.87
C LYS A 270 3.48 1.36 19.62
N ARG A 271 4.49 0.82 18.94
CA ARG A 271 5.84 0.64 19.54
C ARG A 271 6.58 1.96 19.69
N ALA A 272 6.38 2.89 18.77
CA ALA A 272 6.98 4.21 18.80
C ALA A 272 6.33 5.17 19.82
N ALA A 273 5.17 4.81 20.38
CA ALA A 273 4.46 5.59 21.40
C ALA A 273 4.55 4.99 22.81
N ARG A 274 5.33 3.91 22.99
CA ARG A 274 5.68 3.28 24.26
C ARG A 274 7.11 3.58 24.64
#